data_363866d2edf606df5f5a6aacf57663c6
#
_entry.id   363866d2edf606df5f5a6aacf57663c6
#
_cell.length_a   1.000
_cell.length_b   1.000
_cell.length_c   1.000
_cell.angle_alpha   90.00
_cell.angle_beta   90.00
_cell.angle_gamma   90.00
#
_symmetry.space_group_name_H-M   'P 1'
#
loop_
_entity.id
_entity.type
_entity.pdbx_description
1 polymer ?
#
loop_
_entity_poly.entity_id
_entity_poly.type
_entity_poly.pdbx_seq_one_letter_code
_entity_poly.pdbx_strand_id
1 'polypeptide(L)'
;MHGKLPHLSRRINAILYLNKDWKPEYNGDLELWDTDMTKCEVKIAPLFNRLVVFDVTDYNYHGVPEILQCPEGMTRKSIGLFYFTVGRPEGEVMPGKKSTLFLARPGEEVPKGTHFTREKYDGVKVEKNFKWYIGQILPPFITNLLKN
;
A
#
# COMPACT_ATOMS: atom_id res chain seq x y z
N MET A 1 21.20 -23.65 -8.35
CA MET A 1 20.90 -23.12 -6.99
C MET A 1 20.45 -21.68 -7.15
N HIS A 2 19.14 -21.41 -7.12
CA HIS A 2 18.65 -20.04 -7.05
C HIS A 2 18.82 -19.59 -5.60
N GLY A 3 19.90 -18.85 -5.35
CA GLY A 3 20.11 -18.21 -4.07
C GLY A 3 18.92 -17.30 -3.80
N LYS A 4 18.08 -17.64 -2.81
CA LYS A 4 17.10 -16.71 -2.27
C LYS A 4 17.89 -15.52 -1.79
N LEU A 5 17.71 -14.37 -2.44
CA LEU A 5 18.26 -13.13 -1.94
C LEU A 5 17.69 -12.93 -0.53
N PRO A 6 18.52 -13.00 0.53
CA PRO A 6 18.01 -12.99 1.88
C PRO A 6 17.45 -11.60 2.19
N HIS A 7 16.20 -11.56 2.61
CA HIS A 7 15.59 -10.44 3.35
C HIS A 7 15.46 -9.10 2.63
N LEU A 8 15.12 -9.10 1.33
CA LEU A 8 14.71 -7.87 0.68
C LEU A 8 13.29 -7.49 1.13
N SER A 9 13.17 -6.32 1.75
CA SER A 9 11.91 -5.72 2.16
C SER A 9 11.55 -4.57 1.24
N ARG A 10 10.35 -4.59 0.65
CA ARG A 10 9.82 -3.49 -0.13
C ARG A 10 9.53 -2.32 0.80
N ARG A 11 10.11 -1.16 0.48
CA ARG A 11 10.05 0.03 1.32
C ARG A 11 9.20 1.14 0.73
N ILE A 12 9.31 1.33 -0.58
CA ILE A 12 8.62 2.40 -1.29
C ILE A 12 8.02 1.83 -2.56
N ASN A 13 6.79 2.21 -2.82
CA ASN A 13 6.17 2.12 -4.14
C ASN A 13 6.15 3.51 -4.77
N ALA A 14 6.56 3.61 -6.03
CA ALA A 14 6.34 4.77 -6.85
C ALA A 14 5.54 4.34 -8.08
N ILE A 15 4.38 4.97 -8.31
CA ILE A 15 3.46 4.60 -9.38
C ILE A 15 3.23 5.83 -10.26
N LEU A 16 3.67 5.75 -11.52
CA LEU A 16 3.38 6.75 -12.53
C LEU A 16 2.18 6.32 -13.35
N TYR A 17 1.11 7.12 -13.35
CA TYR A 17 -0.09 6.87 -14.13
C TYR A 17 -0.01 7.46 -15.53
N LEU A 18 -0.54 6.72 -16.51
CA LEU A 18 -0.45 7.03 -17.95
C LEU A 18 -1.82 7.13 -18.62
N ASN A 19 -2.86 7.50 -17.86
CA ASN A 19 -4.24 7.48 -18.35
C ASN A 19 -4.70 8.89 -18.72
N LYS A 20 -4.62 9.22 -20.01
CA LYS A 20 -5.22 10.46 -20.55
C LYS A 20 -6.73 10.38 -20.45
N ASP A 21 -7.37 11.52 -20.21
CA ASP A 21 -8.83 11.69 -20.21
C ASP A 21 -9.57 10.72 -19.28
N TRP A 22 -8.90 10.28 -18.20
CA TRP A 22 -9.49 9.42 -17.18
C TRP A 22 -10.54 10.18 -16.39
N LYS A 23 -11.74 9.61 -16.31
CA LYS A 23 -12.87 10.22 -15.63
C LYS A 23 -13.17 9.54 -14.30
N PRO A 24 -13.73 10.26 -13.31
CA PRO A 24 -14.05 9.68 -12.00
C PRO A 24 -14.97 8.46 -12.07
N GLU A 25 -15.95 8.48 -13.00
CA GLU A 25 -16.90 7.37 -13.19
C GLU A 25 -16.26 6.07 -13.71
N TYR A 26 -14.99 6.12 -14.14
CA TYR A 26 -14.27 4.92 -14.57
C TYR A 26 -13.70 4.11 -13.40
N ASN A 27 -13.78 4.64 -12.19
CA ASN A 27 -13.18 4.05 -10.99
C ASN A 27 -11.65 3.85 -11.11
N GLY A 28 -11.10 2.95 -10.33
CA GLY A 28 -9.67 2.60 -10.41
C GLY A 28 -8.76 3.49 -9.59
N ASP A 29 -9.29 4.24 -8.63
CA ASP A 29 -8.51 5.02 -7.68
C ASP A 29 -7.63 4.10 -6.85
N LEU A 30 -6.41 4.56 -6.56
CA LEU A 30 -5.59 3.96 -5.53
C LEU A 30 -6.10 4.43 -4.17
N GLU A 31 -6.45 3.50 -3.31
CA GLU A 31 -6.81 3.78 -1.93
C GLU A 31 -5.64 3.47 -0.99
N LEU A 32 -5.37 4.41 -0.09
CA LEU A 32 -4.47 4.23 1.04
C LEU A 32 -5.30 4.22 2.32
N TRP A 33 -5.13 3.19 3.11
CA TRP A 33 -5.93 2.93 4.31
C TRP A 33 -5.11 3.08 5.58
N ASP A 34 -5.77 3.34 6.68
CA ASP A 34 -5.16 3.36 7.99
C ASP A 34 -4.65 1.96 8.41
N THR A 35 -3.83 1.93 9.47
CA THR A 35 -3.20 0.69 9.95
C THR A 35 -4.17 -0.33 10.50
N ASP A 36 -5.37 0.10 10.86
CA ASP A 36 -6.42 -0.76 11.41
C ASP A 36 -7.41 -1.21 10.32
N MET A 37 -7.19 -0.77 9.08
CA MET A 37 -8.08 -1.03 7.94
C MET A 37 -9.54 -0.61 8.23
N THR A 38 -9.73 0.50 8.94
CA THR A 38 -11.06 1.00 9.32
C THR A 38 -11.51 2.16 8.45
N LYS A 39 -10.56 2.94 7.91
CA LYS A 39 -10.83 4.15 7.16
C LYS A 39 -9.88 4.30 5.98
N CYS A 40 -10.44 4.62 4.81
CA CYS A 40 -9.66 5.08 3.69
C CYS A 40 -9.21 6.53 3.95
N GLU A 41 -7.92 6.74 4.08
CA GLU A 41 -7.34 8.06 4.36
C GLU A 41 -7.19 8.89 3.08
N VAL A 42 -6.85 8.24 1.97
CA VAL A 42 -6.62 8.93 0.69
C VAL A 42 -7.10 8.09 -0.48
N LYS A 43 -7.83 8.73 -1.41
CA LYS A 43 -8.14 8.19 -2.73
C LYS A 43 -7.42 9.00 -3.80
N ILE A 44 -6.74 8.32 -4.70
CA ILE A 44 -5.88 8.94 -5.70
C ILE A 44 -6.30 8.46 -7.09
N ALA A 45 -6.93 9.37 -7.85
CA ALA A 45 -7.32 9.09 -9.22
C ALA A 45 -6.09 8.83 -10.11
N PRO A 46 -6.12 7.82 -11.00
CA PRO A 46 -4.99 7.42 -11.83
C PRO A 46 -4.79 8.32 -13.06
N LEU A 47 -4.70 9.62 -12.87
CA LEU A 47 -4.62 10.61 -13.94
C LEU A 47 -3.28 10.58 -14.68
N PHE A 48 -3.28 10.97 -15.96
CA PHE A 48 -2.08 11.06 -16.77
C PHE A 48 -0.99 11.93 -16.11
N ASN A 49 0.25 11.47 -16.17
CA ASN A 49 1.42 12.14 -15.63
C ASN A 49 1.37 12.38 -14.10
N ARG A 50 0.55 11.62 -13.36
CA ARG A 50 0.54 11.65 -11.90
C ARG A 50 1.50 10.60 -11.38
N LEU A 51 2.51 11.04 -10.64
CA LEU A 51 3.39 10.17 -9.85
C LEU A 51 2.89 10.13 -8.42
N VAL A 52 2.69 8.92 -7.90
CA VAL A 52 2.36 8.67 -6.49
C VAL A 52 3.50 7.91 -5.87
N VAL A 53 4.02 8.40 -4.75
CA VAL A 53 5.08 7.74 -3.99
C VAL A 53 4.57 7.53 -2.57
N PHE A 54 4.61 6.30 -2.09
CA PHE A 54 4.17 5.98 -0.75
C PHE A 54 5.02 4.89 -0.11
N ASP A 55 5.07 4.93 1.21
CA ASP A 55 5.78 3.95 2.01
C ASP A 55 5.02 2.62 2.08
N VAL A 56 5.76 1.52 2.17
CA VAL A 56 5.21 0.16 2.28
C VAL A 56 5.75 -0.49 3.54
N THR A 57 4.91 -0.57 4.55
CA THR A 57 5.16 -1.34 5.77
C THR A 57 4.24 -2.56 5.82
N ASP A 58 4.36 -3.37 6.86
CA ASP A 58 3.42 -4.47 7.06
C ASP A 58 2.04 -4.00 7.56
N TYR A 59 1.93 -2.73 7.97
CA TYR A 59 0.72 -2.12 8.51
C TYR A 59 0.06 -1.11 7.58
N ASN A 60 0.65 -0.83 6.41
CA ASN A 60 0.07 0.12 5.45
C ASN A 60 -0.73 -0.65 4.41
N TYR A 61 -2.03 -0.45 4.42
CA TYR A 61 -2.92 -1.07 3.46
C TYR A 61 -3.18 -0.16 2.27
N HIS A 62 -3.10 -0.73 1.09
CA HIS A 62 -3.39 -0.02 -0.16
C HIS A 62 -3.94 -0.98 -1.20
N GLY A 63 -4.72 -0.45 -2.11
CA GLY A 63 -5.31 -1.25 -3.18
C GLY A 63 -6.10 -0.44 -4.18
N VAL A 64 -6.67 -1.14 -5.15
CA VAL A 64 -7.61 -0.62 -6.14
C VAL A 64 -8.86 -1.49 -6.04
N PRO A 65 -9.75 -1.22 -5.08
CA PRO A 65 -10.84 -2.13 -4.76
C PRO A 65 -12.01 -2.05 -5.74
N GLU A 66 -12.22 -0.90 -6.40
CA GLU A 66 -13.36 -0.71 -7.25
C GLU A 66 -13.18 -1.36 -8.63
N ILE A 67 -14.23 -2.01 -9.12
CA ILE A 67 -14.25 -2.57 -10.47
C ILE A 67 -14.17 -1.41 -11.48
N LEU A 68 -13.31 -1.56 -12.48
CA LEU A 68 -13.18 -0.57 -13.55
C LEU A 68 -14.45 -0.50 -14.39
N GLN A 69 -14.90 0.74 -14.63
CA GLN A 69 -16.09 1.09 -15.42
C GLN A 69 -15.72 1.85 -16.70
N CYS A 70 -14.46 1.78 -17.12
CA CYS A 70 -14.01 2.47 -18.33
C CYS A 70 -14.60 1.82 -19.60
N PRO A 71 -14.75 2.58 -20.69
CA PRO A 71 -15.25 2.07 -21.96
C PRO A 71 -14.47 0.88 -22.49
N GLU A 72 -15.12 0.04 -23.28
CA GLU A 72 -14.47 -1.08 -23.94
C GLU A 72 -13.23 -0.63 -24.74
N GLY A 73 -12.15 -1.40 -24.65
CA GLY A 73 -10.86 -1.08 -25.25
C GLY A 73 -10.00 -0.06 -24.48
N MET A 74 -10.56 0.63 -23.48
CA MET A 74 -9.78 1.45 -22.58
C MET A 74 -9.21 0.59 -21.41
N THR A 75 -7.99 0.90 -21.00
CA THR A 75 -7.33 0.19 -19.89
C THR A 75 -6.70 1.20 -18.92
N ARG A 76 -6.66 0.83 -17.65
CA ARG A 76 -5.91 1.57 -16.62
C ARG A 76 -4.43 1.21 -16.72
N LYS A 77 -3.60 2.19 -17.07
CA LYS A 77 -2.17 2.03 -17.31
C LYS A 77 -1.34 2.71 -16.24
N SER A 78 -0.32 2.01 -15.76
CA SER A 78 0.66 2.57 -14.83
C SER A 78 2.02 1.91 -14.98
N ILE A 79 3.06 2.63 -14.58
CA ILE A 79 4.41 2.09 -14.39
C ILE A 79 4.66 2.04 -12.89
N GLY A 80 4.96 0.87 -12.35
CA GLY A 80 5.30 0.69 -10.95
C GLY A 80 6.81 0.52 -10.77
N LEU A 81 7.38 1.29 -9.86
CA LEU A 81 8.76 1.17 -9.40
C LEU A 81 8.73 0.76 -7.92
N PHE A 82 9.55 -0.22 -7.57
CA PHE A 82 9.58 -0.78 -6.23
C PHE A 82 11.00 -0.67 -5.67
N TYR A 83 11.10 -0.05 -4.50
CA TYR A 83 12.38 0.12 -3.83
C TYR A 83 12.47 -0.80 -2.62
N PHE A 84 13.61 -1.46 -2.50
CA PHE A 84 13.85 -2.46 -1.48
C PHE A 84 15.07 -2.12 -0.64
N THR A 85 15.07 -2.56 0.62
CA THR A 85 16.24 -2.55 1.50
C THR A 85 16.51 -3.97 2.00
N VAL A 86 17.73 -4.20 2.44
CA VAL A 86 18.05 -5.41 3.21
C VAL A 86 17.51 -5.23 4.63
N GLY A 87 16.56 -6.08 5.00
CA GLY A 87 15.88 -5.98 6.30
C GLY A 87 14.87 -4.82 6.39
N ARG A 88 14.30 -4.70 7.58
CA ARG A 88 13.27 -3.71 7.94
C ARG A 88 13.36 -3.43 9.45
N PRO A 89 13.08 -2.20 9.92
CA PRO A 89 12.96 -1.92 11.35
C PRO A 89 11.89 -2.82 12.02
N GLU A 90 12.15 -3.25 13.25
CA GLU A 90 11.25 -4.16 13.98
C GLU A 90 9.83 -3.60 14.11
N GLY A 91 9.67 -2.31 14.38
CA GLY A 91 8.37 -1.64 14.48
C GLY A 91 7.55 -1.57 13.18
N GLU A 92 8.13 -1.98 12.06
CA GLU A 92 7.47 -2.01 10.75
C GLU A 92 7.16 -3.43 10.28
N VAL A 93 7.46 -4.44 11.10
CA VAL A 93 7.27 -5.85 10.80
C VAL A 93 6.10 -6.40 11.59
N MET A 94 5.15 -7.01 10.91
CA MET A 94 4.03 -7.70 11.54
C MET A 94 4.46 -9.13 11.92
N PRO A 95 4.42 -9.50 13.21
CA PRO A 95 4.79 -10.84 13.64
C PRO A 95 4.01 -11.93 12.90
N GLY A 96 4.74 -12.92 12.39
CA GLY A 96 4.13 -14.05 11.69
C GLY A 96 3.67 -13.81 10.25
N LYS A 97 3.79 -12.59 9.72
CA LYS A 97 3.49 -12.30 8.31
C LYS A 97 4.59 -12.88 7.41
N LYS A 98 4.19 -13.73 6.47
CA LYS A 98 5.11 -14.40 5.53
C LYS A 98 4.96 -13.93 4.08
N SER A 99 3.86 -13.25 3.76
CA SER A 99 3.52 -12.83 2.40
C SER A 99 2.60 -11.61 2.40
N THR A 100 2.18 -11.16 1.23
CA THR A 100 1.18 -10.10 1.09
C THR A 100 -0.11 -10.48 1.81
N LEU A 101 -0.61 -9.57 2.63
CA LEU A 101 -1.87 -9.71 3.35
C LEU A 101 -2.97 -9.01 2.55
N PHE A 102 -4.02 -9.75 2.23
CA PHE A 102 -5.24 -9.20 1.62
C PHE A 102 -6.33 -9.15 2.66
N LEU A 103 -6.85 -7.96 2.92
CA LEU A 103 -7.96 -7.73 3.84
C LEU A 103 -9.17 -7.20 3.06
N ALA A 104 -10.36 -7.63 3.47
CA ALA A 104 -11.59 -7.02 3.01
C ALA A 104 -11.76 -5.63 3.63
N ARG A 105 -12.35 -4.71 2.89
CA ARG A 105 -12.77 -3.40 3.42
C ARG A 105 -13.89 -3.60 4.46
N PRO A 106 -14.11 -2.62 5.36
CA PRO A 106 -15.24 -2.66 6.27
C PRO A 106 -16.56 -2.89 5.51
N GLY A 107 -17.33 -3.91 5.92
CA GLY A 107 -18.58 -4.28 5.28
C GLY A 107 -18.47 -5.21 4.06
N GLU A 108 -17.26 -5.56 3.62
CA GLU A 108 -17.04 -6.54 2.55
C GLU A 108 -16.67 -7.92 3.11
N GLU A 109 -17.02 -8.96 2.37
CA GLU A 109 -16.58 -10.32 2.69
C GLU A 109 -15.11 -10.53 2.28
N VAL A 110 -14.39 -11.33 3.06
CA VAL A 110 -13.03 -11.74 2.72
C VAL A 110 -13.05 -12.56 1.44
N PRO A 111 -12.26 -12.20 0.40
CA PRO A 111 -12.22 -12.95 -0.83
C PRO A 111 -11.83 -14.42 -0.61
N LYS A 112 -12.52 -15.35 -1.27
CA LYS A 112 -12.21 -16.79 -1.21
C LYS A 112 -10.74 -17.02 -1.63
N GLY A 113 -10.04 -17.84 -0.87
CA GLY A 113 -8.63 -18.14 -1.13
C GLY A 113 -7.62 -17.19 -0.47
N THR A 114 -8.08 -16.21 0.31
CA THR A 114 -7.20 -15.35 1.09
C THR A 114 -6.58 -16.14 2.24
N HIS A 115 -5.26 -16.15 2.34
CA HIS A 115 -4.55 -16.92 3.36
C HIS A 115 -4.57 -16.27 4.75
N PHE A 116 -5.00 -15.02 4.85
CA PHE A 116 -5.00 -14.23 6.08
C PHE A 116 -6.35 -13.55 6.25
N THR A 117 -6.89 -13.67 7.46
CA THR A 117 -8.08 -12.96 7.89
C THR A 117 -7.68 -11.89 8.91
N ARG A 118 -8.48 -10.83 9.01
CA ARG A 118 -8.29 -9.76 9.99
C ARG A 118 -8.12 -10.30 11.41
N GLU A 119 -8.93 -11.27 11.79
CA GLU A 119 -8.94 -11.89 13.13
C GLU A 119 -7.57 -12.39 13.58
N LYS A 120 -6.73 -12.83 12.66
CA LYS A 120 -5.40 -13.34 12.97
C LYS A 120 -4.42 -12.25 13.45
N TYR A 121 -4.73 -10.97 13.18
CA TYR A 121 -3.84 -9.83 13.42
C TYR A 121 -4.47 -8.73 14.29
N ASP A 122 -5.72 -8.89 14.74
CA ASP A 122 -6.45 -7.90 15.54
C ASP A 122 -5.81 -7.57 16.91
N GLY A 123 -4.79 -8.30 17.33
CA GLY A 123 -4.04 -8.02 18.55
C GLY A 123 -2.88 -7.04 18.40
N VAL A 124 -2.55 -6.65 17.16
CA VAL A 124 -1.38 -5.79 16.90
C VAL A 124 -1.83 -4.34 16.77
N LYS A 125 -1.67 -3.58 17.87
CA LYS A 125 -1.91 -2.13 17.87
C LYS A 125 -0.64 -1.38 17.49
N VAL A 126 -0.72 -0.48 16.52
CA VAL A 126 0.35 0.46 16.18
C VAL A 126 0.05 1.80 16.84
N GLU A 127 0.96 2.28 17.68
CA GLU A 127 0.84 3.63 18.24
C GLU A 127 1.01 4.68 17.13
N LYS A 128 -0.07 5.39 16.83
CA LYS A 128 -0.09 6.48 15.86
C LYS A 128 0.31 7.77 16.57
N ASN A 129 1.53 8.22 16.34
CA ASN A 129 1.99 9.53 16.79
C ASN A 129 2.34 10.42 15.58
N PHE A 130 2.65 11.70 15.85
CA PHE A 130 3.02 12.64 14.78
C PHE A 130 4.17 12.12 13.90
N LYS A 131 5.17 11.45 14.49
CA LYS A 131 6.28 10.82 13.75
C LYS A 131 5.81 9.67 12.85
N TRP A 132 4.78 8.93 13.28
CA TRP A 132 4.16 7.90 12.46
C TRP A 132 3.55 8.50 11.18
N TYR A 133 2.75 9.57 11.31
CA TYR A 133 2.15 10.26 10.15
C TYR A 133 3.20 10.84 9.20
N ILE A 134 4.26 11.47 9.73
CA ILE A 134 5.37 11.97 8.91
C ILE A 134 6.07 10.83 8.17
N GLY A 135 6.25 9.68 8.81
CA GLY A 135 6.82 8.47 8.19
C GLY A 135 6.01 7.93 7.02
N GLN A 136 4.69 8.22 6.96
CA GLN A 136 3.84 7.83 5.82
C GLN A 136 4.01 8.75 4.61
N ILE A 137 4.45 9.99 4.83
CA ILE A 137 4.50 11.04 3.81
C ILE A 137 5.92 11.24 3.29
N LEU A 138 6.91 11.14 4.17
CA LEU A 138 8.31 11.42 3.85
C LEU A 138 9.12 10.14 3.64
N PRO A 139 10.05 10.15 2.68
CA PRO A 139 10.99 9.04 2.51
C PRO A 139 11.80 8.76 3.79
N PRO A 140 12.20 7.50 4.03
CA PRO A 140 12.90 7.10 5.27
C PRO A 140 14.18 7.87 5.57
N PHE A 141 14.91 8.34 4.57
CA PHE A 141 16.12 9.13 4.76
C PHE A 141 15.82 10.52 5.36
N ILE A 142 14.66 11.12 5.05
CA ILE A 142 14.22 12.39 5.64
C ILE A 142 13.73 12.16 7.07
N THR A 143 12.96 11.09 7.31
CA THR A 143 12.45 10.79 8.65
C THR A 143 13.56 10.44 9.63
N ASN A 144 14.68 9.88 9.16
CA ASN A 144 15.85 9.60 9.98
C ASN A 144 16.59 10.88 10.41
N LEU A 145 16.56 11.95 9.61
CA LEU A 145 17.10 13.26 9.98
C LEU A 145 16.28 13.95 11.10
N LEU A 146 15.00 13.59 11.26
CA LEU A 146 14.11 14.14 12.29
C LEU A 146 14.14 13.33 13.60
N LYS A 147 14.95 12.28 13.69
CA LYS A 147 15.08 11.43 14.89
C LYS A 147 16.19 11.86 15.85
N ASN A 148 16.99 12.84 15.46
CA ASN A 148 18.05 13.43 16.29
C ASN A 148 17.61 14.72 16.96
#